data_abb93816e7f4d40382626b7ffda652f2
#
_entry.id   abb93816e7f4d40382626b7ffda652f2
#
_cell.length_a   1.000
_cell.length_b   1.000
_cell.length_c   1.000
_cell.angle_alpha   90.00
_cell.angle_beta   90.00
_cell.angle_gamma   90.00
#
_symmetry.space_group_name_H-M   'P 1'
#
loop_
_entity.id
_entity.type
_entity.pdbx_description
1 polymer ?
#
loop_
_entity_poly.entity_id
_entity_poly.type
_entity_poly.pdbx_seq_one_letter_code
_entity_poly.pdbx_strand_id
1 'polypeptide(L)'
;MSDLADARALVRSGNYDALELLYDDIPDTLSQLIRTAFVPQDGKKFIVADFSAIEARVLAWLAGEKWRMQVFADGKDIYCSSASQMFGVPVEKHGINGHLRQKGKIAELALGYGGSVGALKSMGALEMGLTEEELQPLVNAWRNANPMITALGWDIDRAVKTTVREHIPTEVAGLK
;
A
#
# COMPACT_ATOMS: atom_id res chain seq x y z
N MET A 1 -17.84 -0.76 15.89
CA MET A 1 -16.84 0.32 16.07
C MET A 1 -16.55 0.36 17.56
N SER A 2 -15.34 -0.03 17.98
CA SER A 2 -14.94 0.11 19.38
C SER A 2 -14.95 1.60 19.76
N ASP A 3 -15.55 1.95 20.87
CA ASP A 3 -15.52 3.33 21.36
C ASP A 3 -14.12 3.61 21.92
N LEU A 4 -13.28 4.25 21.11
CA LEU A 4 -11.90 4.59 21.48
C LEU A 4 -11.82 5.54 22.70
N ALA A 5 -12.92 6.26 23.02
CA ALA A 5 -12.97 7.12 24.18
C ALA A 5 -13.04 6.28 25.48
N ASP A 6 -13.87 5.24 25.48
CA ASP A 6 -14.00 4.31 26.61
C ASP A 6 -12.72 3.48 26.77
N ALA A 7 -12.17 2.92 25.68
CA ALA A 7 -10.90 2.21 25.73
C ALA A 7 -9.77 3.07 26.33
N ARG A 8 -9.68 4.34 25.92
CA ARG A 8 -8.69 5.29 26.46
C ARG A 8 -8.91 5.56 27.94
N ALA A 9 -10.15 5.70 28.39
CA ALA A 9 -10.47 5.92 29.80
C ALA A 9 -10.05 4.70 30.65
N LEU A 10 -10.31 3.49 30.19
CA LEU A 10 -9.90 2.25 30.84
C LEU A 10 -8.37 2.13 30.95
N VAL A 11 -7.65 2.39 29.85
CA VAL A 11 -6.17 2.37 29.86
C VAL A 11 -5.61 3.42 30.81
N ARG A 12 -6.14 4.64 30.84
CA ARG A 12 -5.70 5.71 31.75
C ARG A 12 -5.95 5.40 33.19
N SER A 13 -7.04 4.71 33.53
CA SER A 13 -7.35 4.29 34.91
C SER A 13 -6.60 3.03 35.35
N GLY A 14 -5.87 2.37 34.42
CA GLY A 14 -5.20 1.08 34.69
C GLY A 14 -6.17 -0.09 34.84
N ASN A 15 -7.41 0.04 34.38
CA ASN A 15 -8.41 -1.03 34.45
C ASN A 15 -8.30 -1.97 33.24
N TYR A 16 -7.24 -2.77 33.23
CA TYR A 16 -6.95 -3.68 32.10
C TYR A 16 -7.91 -4.87 32.06
N ASP A 17 -8.42 -5.32 33.22
CA ASP A 17 -9.41 -6.42 33.27
C ASP A 17 -10.70 -6.03 32.54
N ALA A 18 -11.16 -4.78 32.71
CA ALA A 18 -12.31 -4.29 31.96
C ALA A 18 -12.00 -4.11 30.45
N LEU A 19 -10.77 -3.76 30.11
CA LEU A 19 -10.36 -3.66 28.71
C LEU A 19 -10.40 -5.03 28.03
N GLU A 20 -9.86 -6.08 28.68
CA GLU A 20 -9.89 -7.46 28.19
C GLU A 20 -11.31 -8.05 28.09
N LEU A 21 -12.21 -7.60 28.96
CA LEU A 21 -13.61 -8.04 28.92
C LEU A 21 -14.41 -7.41 27.79
N LEU A 22 -14.09 -6.16 27.40
CA LEU A 22 -14.88 -5.37 26.47
C LEU A 22 -14.34 -5.35 25.05
N TYR A 23 -13.06 -5.73 24.85
CA TYR A 23 -12.39 -5.67 23.55
C TYR A 23 -11.72 -7.01 23.22
N ASP A 24 -12.07 -7.59 22.08
CA ASP A 24 -11.58 -8.90 21.64
C ASP A 24 -10.09 -8.92 21.27
N ASP A 25 -9.58 -7.82 20.72
CA ASP A 25 -8.19 -7.65 20.28
C ASP A 25 -7.53 -6.47 21.02
N ILE A 26 -6.87 -6.78 22.12
CA ILE A 26 -6.19 -5.75 22.95
C ILE A 26 -5.02 -5.11 22.20
N PRO A 27 -4.11 -5.83 21.53
CA PRO A 27 -3.04 -5.23 20.74
C PRO A 27 -3.57 -4.24 19.70
N ASP A 28 -4.59 -4.58 18.95
CA ASP A 28 -5.20 -3.69 17.97
C ASP A 28 -5.85 -2.47 18.64
N THR A 29 -6.61 -2.66 19.72
CA THR A 29 -7.22 -1.59 20.49
C THR A 29 -6.16 -0.59 21.00
N LEU A 30 -5.07 -1.07 21.60
CA LEU A 30 -3.97 -0.23 22.06
C LEU A 30 -3.28 0.51 20.90
N SER A 31 -3.07 -0.16 19.78
CA SER A 31 -2.52 0.45 18.56
C SER A 31 -3.37 1.63 18.07
N GLN A 32 -4.70 1.50 18.09
CA GLN A 32 -5.62 2.56 17.71
C GLN A 32 -5.58 3.75 18.68
N LEU A 33 -5.25 3.52 19.95
CA LEU A 33 -5.15 4.59 20.97
C LEU A 33 -3.91 5.47 20.81
N ILE A 34 -2.84 5.02 20.15
CA ILE A 34 -1.58 5.78 20.01
C ILE A 34 -1.83 7.17 19.42
N ARG A 35 -2.65 7.26 18.37
CA ARG A 35 -2.97 8.55 17.73
C ARG A 35 -3.74 9.51 18.64
N THR A 36 -4.48 9.00 19.60
CA THR A 36 -5.25 9.83 20.53
C THR A 36 -4.37 10.51 21.60
N ALA A 37 -3.10 10.09 21.73
CA ALA A 37 -2.10 10.71 22.60
C ALA A 37 -1.53 12.02 22.03
N PHE A 38 -1.67 12.25 20.72
CA PHE A 38 -1.24 13.49 20.08
C PHE A 38 -2.30 14.58 20.31
N VAL A 39 -2.10 15.39 21.34
CA VAL A 39 -3.00 16.50 21.68
C VAL A 39 -2.24 17.82 21.48
N PRO A 40 -2.77 18.77 20.68
CA PRO A 40 -2.14 20.07 20.54
C PRO A 40 -2.27 20.88 21.85
N GLN A 41 -1.34 21.81 22.07
CA GLN A 41 -1.46 22.78 23.15
C GLN A 41 -2.68 23.70 22.93
N ASP A 42 -3.18 24.30 24.03
CA ASP A 42 -4.31 25.23 23.95
C ASP A 42 -4.04 26.35 22.94
N GLY A 43 -5.01 26.60 22.07
CA GLY A 43 -4.91 27.59 21.01
C GLY A 43 -4.02 27.18 19.83
N LYS A 44 -3.49 25.96 19.81
CA LYS A 44 -2.73 25.38 18.69
C LYS A 44 -3.53 24.28 18.00
N LYS A 45 -3.10 23.93 16.78
CA LYS A 45 -3.63 22.78 16.03
C LYS A 45 -2.49 22.07 15.33
N PHE A 46 -2.63 20.76 15.16
CA PHE A 46 -1.76 20.01 14.25
C PHE A 46 -2.15 20.30 12.79
N ILE A 47 -1.14 20.51 11.98
CA ILE A 47 -1.29 20.47 10.52
C ILE A 47 -0.63 19.16 10.09
N VAL A 48 -1.43 18.25 9.58
CA VAL A 48 -0.96 16.94 9.08
C VAL A 48 -1.03 16.97 7.56
N ALA A 49 0.11 16.77 6.91
CA ALA A 49 0.20 16.67 5.46
C ALA A 49 1.02 15.43 5.09
N ASP A 50 0.58 14.73 4.07
CA ASP A 50 1.24 13.57 3.53
C ASP A 50 1.23 13.63 2.01
N PHE A 51 2.28 13.10 1.38
CA PHE A 51 2.37 13.01 -0.08
C PHE A 51 1.49 11.87 -0.59
N SER A 52 0.48 12.20 -1.37
CA SER A 52 -0.41 11.21 -1.96
C SER A 52 0.34 10.26 -2.90
N ALA A 53 0.43 8.97 -2.52
CA ALA A 53 1.04 7.90 -3.31
C ALA A 53 2.45 8.23 -3.82
N ILE A 54 3.30 8.86 -2.99
CA ILE A 54 4.63 9.33 -3.41
C ILE A 54 5.49 8.21 -3.96
N GLU A 55 5.47 7.05 -3.35
CA GLU A 55 6.24 5.88 -3.78
C GLU A 55 5.85 5.43 -5.18
N ALA A 56 4.55 5.34 -5.46
CA ALA A 56 4.04 4.98 -6.78
C ALA A 56 4.38 6.05 -7.85
N ARG A 57 4.47 7.32 -7.46
CA ARG A 57 4.91 8.42 -8.35
C ARG A 57 6.38 8.31 -8.70
N VAL A 58 7.23 8.13 -7.69
CA VAL A 58 8.68 7.99 -7.87
C VAL A 58 8.99 6.75 -8.69
N LEU A 59 8.35 5.62 -8.39
CA LEU A 59 8.52 4.38 -9.14
C LEU A 59 8.12 4.53 -10.61
N ALA A 60 6.98 5.17 -10.88
CA ALA A 60 6.53 5.43 -12.24
C ALA A 60 7.51 6.33 -13.02
N TRP A 61 8.07 7.32 -12.35
CA TRP A 61 9.06 8.22 -12.94
C TRP A 61 10.39 7.52 -13.21
N LEU A 62 10.94 6.78 -12.25
CA LEU A 62 12.18 6.01 -12.41
C LEU A 62 12.08 4.97 -13.53
N ALA A 63 10.96 4.26 -13.60
CA ALA A 63 10.73 3.24 -14.61
C ALA A 63 10.35 3.82 -15.99
N GLY A 64 9.91 5.07 -16.06
CA GLY A 64 9.37 5.67 -17.28
C GLY A 64 8.00 5.12 -17.67
N GLU A 65 7.16 4.69 -16.70
CA GLU A 65 5.82 4.14 -16.90
C GLU A 65 4.83 5.26 -17.26
N LYS A 66 4.68 5.55 -18.55
CA LYS A 66 4.01 6.75 -19.07
C LYS A 66 2.54 6.87 -18.66
N TRP A 67 1.78 5.77 -18.70
CA TRP A 67 0.35 5.83 -18.37
C TRP A 67 0.14 6.23 -16.90
N ARG A 68 1.00 5.79 -15.99
CA ARG A 68 0.94 6.15 -14.57
C ARG A 68 1.29 7.63 -14.35
N MET A 69 2.33 8.10 -15.03
CA MET A 69 2.70 9.52 -14.97
C MET A 69 1.54 10.40 -15.45
N GLN A 70 0.83 9.98 -16.51
CA GLN A 70 -0.36 10.70 -16.99
C GLN A 70 -1.50 10.66 -15.98
N VAL A 71 -1.78 9.52 -15.35
CA VAL A 71 -2.78 9.40 -14.26
C VAL A 71 -2.50 10.39 -13.14
N PHE A 72 -1.24 10.53 -12.74
CA PHE A 72 -0.86 11.49 -11.71
C PHE A 72 -0.94 12.95 -12.17
N ALA A 73 -0.58 13.23 -13.42
CA ALA A 73 -0.72 14.56 -14.00
C ALA A 73 -2.20 15.01 -14.09
N ASP A 74 -3.09 14.07 -14.41
CA ASP A 74 -4.54 14.28 -14.47
C ASP A 74 -5.20 14.38 -13.07
N GLY A 75 -4.45 14.17 -11.98
CA GLY A 75 -4.99 14.15 -10.62
C GLY A 75 -5.93 12.98 -10.32
N LYS A 76 -5.87 11.91 -11.10
CA LYS A 76 -6.72 10.72 -10.94
C LYS A 76 -6.23 9.81 -9.81
N ASP A 77 -7.13 8.96 -9.30
CA ASP A 77 -6.83 7.96 -8.28
C ASP A 77 -6.05 6.79 -8.91
N ILE A 78 -4.79 6.61 -8.50
CA ILE A 78 -3.92 5.56 -9.04
C ILE A 78 -4.48 4.16 -8.77
N TYR A 79 -5.16 3.94 -7.64
CA TYR A 79 -5.72 2.63 -7.30
C TYR A 79 -6.90 2.25 -8.21
N CYS A 80 -7.75 3.22 -8.54
CA CYS A 80 -8.80 3.04 -9.54
C CYS A 80 -8.22 2.77 -10.93
N SER A 81 -7.23 3.58 -11.31
CA SER A 81 -6.60 3.47 -12.63
C SER A 81 -5.85 2.14 -12.79
N SER A 82 -5.14 1.70 -11.74
CA SER A 82 -4.47 0.41 -11.73
C SER A 82 -5.46 -0.75 -11.84
N ALA A 83 -6.55 -0.72 -11.06
CA ALA A 83 -7.61 -1.71 -11.17
C ALA A 83 -8.23 -1.72 -12.57
N SER A 84 -8.46 -0.55 -13.17
CA SER A 84 -8.98 -0.45 -14.54
C SER A 84 -8.05 -1.11 -15.56
N GLN A 85 -6.74 -0.89 -15.45
CA GLN A 85 -5.74 -1.52 -16.32
C GLN A 85 -5.67 -3.04 -16.12
N MET A 86 -5.71 -3.49 -14.87
CA MET A 86 -5.60 -4.92 -14.52
C MET A 86 -6.80 -5.73 -14.98
N PHE A 87 -8.00 -5.16 -14.84
CA PHE A 87 -9.25 -5.88 -15.11
C PHE A 87 -9.89 -5.52 -16.46
N GLY A 88 -9.36 -4.54 -17.18
CA GLY A 88 -9.88 -4.10 -18.48
C GLY A 88 -11.27 -3.46 -18.40
N VAL A 89 -11.68 -2.94 -17.24
CA VAL A 89 -12.98 -2.30 -17.01
C VAL A 89 -12.81 -0.94 -16.33
N PRO A 90 -13.72 0.02 -16.55
CA PRO A 90 -13.66 1.30 -15.83
C PRO A 90 -13.91 1.08 -14.33
N VAL A 91 -13.10 1.73 -13.49
CA VAL A 91 -13.22 1.68 -12.03
C VAL A 91 -13.24 3.10 -11.47
N GLU A 92 -14.30 3.41 -10.71
CA GLU A 92 -14.49 4.70 -10.06
C GLU A 92 -14.61 4.53 -8.55
N LYS A 93 -14.02 5.44 -7.78
CA LYS A 93 -13.94 5.33 -6.32
C LYS A 93 -15.31 5.16 -5.63
N HIS A 94 -16.32 5.86 -6.10
CA HIS A 94 -17.70 5.85 -5.57
C HIS A 94 -18.75 5.55 -6.68
N GLY A 95 -18.36 4.81 -7.70
CA GLY A 95 -19.17 4.53 -8.88
C GLY A 95 -18.97 3.13 -9.43
N ILE A 96 -18.90 3.04 -10.75
CA ILE A 96 -18.80 1.79 -11.49
C ILE A 96 -17.58 0.97 -11.03
N ASN A 97 -17.80 -0.30 -10.70
CA ASN A 97 -16.77 -1.26 -10.28
C ASN A 97 -15.91 -0.78 -9.09
N GLY A 98 -16.42 0.11 -8.24
CA GLY A 98 -15.68 0.70 -7.13
C GLY A 98 -15.09 -0.32 -6.14
N HIS A 99 -15.69 -1.51 -6.02
CA HIS A 99 -15.16 -2.63 -5.23
C HIS A 99 -13.78 -3.12 -5.72
N LEU A 100 -13.48 -2.99 -7.01
CA LEU A 100 -12.18 -3.37 -7.58
C LEU A 100 -11.05 -2.41 -7.17
N ARG A 101 -11.37 -1.18 -6.75
CA ARG A 101 -10.38 -0.23 -6.27
C ARG A 101 -9.52 -0.80 -5.13
N GLN A 102 -10.11 -1.57 -4.23
CA GLN A 102 -9.38 -2.19 -3.13
C GLN A 102 -8.38 -3.23 -3.63
N LYS A 103 -8.75 -4.04 -4.63
CA LYS A 103 -7.81 -4.96 -5.30
C LYS A 103 -6.65 -4.20 -5.97
N GLY A 104 -6.94 -3.08 -6.62
CA GLY A 104 -5.92 -2.18 -7.17
C GLY A 104 -4.98 -1.61 -6.09
N LYS A 105 -5.53 -1.20 -4.93
CA LYS A 105 -4.73 -0.69 -3.82
C LYS A 105 -3.76 -1.75 -3.27
N ILE A 106 -4.23 -2.96 -3.03
CA ILE A 106 -3.40 -4.07 -2.55
C ILE A 106 -2.29 -4.38 -3.56
N ALA A 107 -2.64 -4.49 -4.83
CA ALA A 107 -1.67 -4.75 -5.89
C ALA A 107 -0.59 -3.66 -5.95
N GLU A 108 -0.96 -2.38 -5.87
CA GLU A 108 0.00 -1.27 -5.84
C GLU A 108 0.99 -1.37 -4.68
N LEU A 109 0.49 -1.60 -3.48
CA LEU A 109 1.31 -1.64 -2.27
C LEU A 109 2.18 -2.89 -2.20
N ALA A 110 1.68 -4.04 -2.67
CA ALA A 110 2.40 -5.32 -2.60
C ALA A 110 3.40 -5.50 -3.74
N LEU A 111 3.03 -5.09 -4.98
CA LEU A 111 3.78 -5.44 -6.18
C LEU A 111 4.74 -4.33 -6.64
N GLY A 112 4.51 -3.09 -6.21
CA GLY A 112 5.36 -1.95 -6.53
C GLY A 112 6.83 -2.12 -6.11
N TYR A 113 7.08 -2.91 -5.07
CA TYR A 113 8.43 -3.25 -4.59
C TYR A 113 8.96 -4.59 -5.10
N GLY A 114 8.47 -5.07 -6.23
CA GLY A 114 8.90 -6.36 -6.79
C GLY A 114 8.27 -7.57 -6.10
N GLY A 115 7.25 -7.35 -5.26
CA GLY A 115 6.54 -8.42 -4.57
C GLY A 115 5.82 -9.39 -5.52
N SER A 116 5.30 -10.47 -4.94
CA SER A 116 4.54 -11.50 -5.61
C SER A 116 3.41 -12.00 -4.70
N VAL A 117 2.92 -13.20 -4.90
CA VAL A 117 1.83 -13.80 -4.09
C VAL A 117 2.08 -13.69 -2.59
N GLY A 118 3.32 -13.92 -2.13
CA GLY A 118 3.66 -13.78 -0.70
C GLY A 118 3.43 -12.38 -0.17
N ALA A 119 3.77 -11.33 -0.94
CA ALA A 119 3.53 -9.95 -0.55
C ALA A 119 2.03 -9.61 -0.51
N LEU A 120 1.24 -10.12 -1.46
CA LEU A 120 -0.22 -9.96 -1.45
C LEU A 120 -0.83 -10.58 -0.18
N LYS A 121 -0.42 -11.80 0.19
CA LYS A 121 -0.87 -12.47 1.43
C LYS A 121 -0.50 -11.65 2.67
N SER A 122 0.75 -11.20 2.78
CA SER A 122 1.22 -10.40 3.91
C SER A 122 0.50 -9.05 4.04
N MET A 123 -0.06 -8.54 2.95
CA MET A 123 -0.85 -7.30 2.93
C MET A 123 -2.36 -7.53 3.12
N GLY A 124 -2.77 -8.71 3.55
CA GLY A 124 -4.15 -8.99 3.88
C GLY A 124 -5.04 -9.24 2.68
N ALA A 125 -4.50 -9.74 1.55
CA ALA A 125 -5.30 -9.99 0.36
C ALA A 125 -6.40 -11.02 0.60
N LEU A 126 -6.13 -12.06 1.41
CA LEU A 126 -7.09 -13.10 1.75
C LEU A 126 -8.19 -12.57 2.69
N GLU A 127 -7.82 -11.78 3.69
CA GLU A 127 -8.74 -11.14 4.62
C GLU A 127 -9.68 -10.13 3.91
N MET A 128 -9.25 -9.60 2.78
CA MET A 128 -10.05 -8.72 1.92
C MET A 128 -10.92 -9.48 0.89
N GLY A 129 -11.00 -10.82 1.01
CA GLY A 129 -11.88 -11.66 0.23
C GLY A 129 -11.33 -12.14 -1.11
N LEU A 130 -10.00 -12.01 -1.35
CA LEU A 130 -9.35 -12.69 -2.47
C LEU A 130 -9.11 -14.15 -2.12
N THR A 131 -9.29 -15.05 -3.08
CA THR A 131 -8.91 -16.47 -2.93
C THR A 131 -7.45 -16.68 -3.29
N GLU A 132 -6.85 -17.78 -2.83
CA GLU A 132 -5.46 -18.12 -3.20
C GLU A 132 -5.26 -18.26 -4.70
N GLU A 133 -6.27 -18.77 -5.40
CA GLU A 133 -6.28 -18.99 -6.86
C GLU A 133 -6.29 -17.66 -7.63
N GLU A 134 -6.84 -16.58 -7.05
CA GLU A 134 -6.86 -15.24 -7.66
C GLU A 134 -5.51 -14.51 -7.53
N LEU A 135 -4.63 -14.90 -6.57
CA LEU A 135 -3.44 -14.12 -6.28
C LEU A 135 -2.42 -14.11 -7.43
N GLN A 136 -2.13 -15.28 -8.03
CA GLN A 136 -1.17 -15.33 -9.15
C GLN A 136 -1.70 -14.64 -10.41
N PRO A 137 -2.97 -14.82 -10.83
CA PRO A 137 -3.59 -14.00 -11.87
C PRO A 137 -3.49 -12.50 -11.61
N LEU A 138 -3.69 -12.06 -10.37
CA LEU A 138 -3.59 -10.65 -9.98
C LEU A 138 -2.16 -10.10 -10.16
N VAL A 139 -1.15 -10.86 -9.72
CA VAL A 139 0.27 -10.53 -9.95
C VAL A 139 0.55 -10.36 -11.43
N ASN A 140 0.10 -11.30 -12.24
CA ASN A 140 0.33 -11.28 -13.68
C ASN A 140 -0.39 -10.09 -14.35
N ALA A 141 -1.64 -9.82 -13.98
CA ALA A 141 -2.40 -8.69 -14.49
C ALA A 141 -1.70 -7.35 -14.17
N TRP A 142 -1.24 -7.18 -12.92
CA TRP A 142 -0.52 -5.97 -12.53
C TRP A 142 0.81 -5.81 -13.29
N ARG A 143 1.61 -6.87 -13.41
CA ARG A 143 2.89 -6.84 -14.14
C ARG A 143 2.70 -6.53 -15.61
N ASN A 144 1.67 -7.10 -16.24
CA ASN A 144 1.33 -6.82 -17.62
C ASN A 144 0.87 -5.38 -17.85
N ALA A 145 0.16 -4.80 -16.87
CA ALA A 145 -0.24 -3.40 -16.89
C ALA A 145 0.94 -2.43 -16.65
N ASN A 146 2.02 -2.91 -16.03
CA ASN A 146 3.19 -2.11 -15.63
C ASN A 146 4.50 -2.69 -16.18
N PRO A 147 4.66 -2.79 -17.51
CA PRO A 147 5.82 -3.46 -18.10
C PRO A 147 7.15 -2.78 -17.80
N MET A 148 7.18 -1.43 -17.76
CA MET A 148 8.41 -0.69 -17.49
C MET A 148 8.86 -0.83 -16.04
N ILE A 149 7.92 -0.83 -15.09
CA ILE A 149 8.21 -1.07 -13.67
C ILE A 149 8.69 -2.51 -13.46
N THR A 150 8.06 -3.46 -14.13
CA THR A 150 8.46 -4.87 -14.08
C THR A 150 9.87 -5.07 -14.62
N ALA A 151 10.20 -4.44 -15.75
CA ALA A 151 11.54 -4.47 -16.33
C ALA A 151 12.58 -3.84 -15.37
N LEU A 152 12.30 -2.66 -14.83
CA LEU A 152 13.16 -2.00 -13.86
C LEU A 152 13.46 -2.90 -12.65
N GLY A 153 12.44 -3.58 -12.11
CA GLY A 153 12.63 -4.52 -11.00
C GLY A 153 13.59 -5.66 -11.33
N TRP A 154 13.47 -6.25 -12.51
CA TRP A 154 14.39 -7.31 -12.98
C TRP A 154 15.79 -6.79 -13.26
N ASP A 155 15.93 -5.57 -13.75
CA ASP A 155 17.25 -4.96 -14.01
C ASP A 155 17.98 -4.68 -12.70
N ILE A 156 17.26 -4.17 -11.68
CA ILE A 156 17.81 -3.96 -10.34
C ILE A 156 18.25 -5.30 -9.71
N ASP A 157 17.38 -6.33 -9.74
CA ASP A 157 17.69 -7.67 -9.20
C ASP A 157 18.98 -8.22 -9.84
N ARG A 158 19.08 -8.11 -11.17
CA ARG A 158 20.24 -8.56 -11.94
C ARG A 158 21.51 -7.78 -11.57
N ALA A 159 21.43 -6.45 -11.47
CA ALA A 159 22.52 -5.58 -11.11
C ALA A 159 23.03 -5.89 -9.69
N VAL A 160 22.15 -6.01 -8.71
CA VAL A 160 22.51 -6.38 -7.33
C VAL A 160 23.23 -7.73 -7.28
N LYS A 161 22.69 -8.75 -7.97
CA LYS A 161 23.31 -10.08 -8.04
C LYS A 161 24.71 -10.03 -8.67
N THR A 162 24.89 -9.24 -9.73
CA THR A 162 26.19 -9.05 -10.38
C THR A 162 27.16 -8.34 -9.44
N THR A 163 26.76 -7.23 -8.83
CA THR A 163 27.62 -6.49 -7.88
C THR A 163 28.09 -7.38 -6.73
N VAL A 164 27.19 -8.17 -6.14
CA VAL A 164 27.53 -9.06 -5.01
C VAL A 164 28.44 -10.21 -5.44
N ARG A 165 28.22 -10.82 -6.61
CA ARG A 165 29.01 -11.97 -7.08
C ARG A 165 30.37 -11.60 -7.62
N GLU A 166 30.44 -10.49 -8.35
CA GLU A 166 31.63 -10.11 -9.13
C GLU A 166 32.42 -8.99 -8.46
N HIS A 167 31.87 -8.40 -7.38
CA HIS A 167 32.51 -7.27 -6.64
C HIS A 167 32.77 -6.05 -7.52
N ILE A 168 31.90 -5.80 -8.52
CA ILE A 168 31.97 -4.65 -9.42
C ILE A 168 30.77 -3.73 -9.23
N PRO A 169 30.96 -2.40 -9.34
CA PRO A 169 29.80 -1.49 -9.32
C PRO A 169 28.93 -1.68 -10.56
N THR A 170 27.63 -1.61 -10.37
CA THR A 170 26.63 -1.62 -11.44
C THR A 170 25.74 -0.39 -11.36
N GLU A 171 25.09 -0.03 -12.46
CA GLU A 171 24.20 1.11 -12.53
C GLU A 171 22.88 0.73 -13.23
N VAL A 172 21.74 1.11 -12.64
CA VAL A 172 20.42 0.93 -13.22
C VAL A 172 19.59 2.20 -12.98
N ALA A 173 19.01 2.78 -14.03
CA ALA A 173 18.20 3.99 -13.96
C ALA A 173 18.87 5.16 -13.20
N GLY A 174 20.18 5.32 -13.31
CA GLY A 174 20.97 6.34 -12.60
C GLY A 174 21.28 6.01 -11.13
N LEU A 175 20.87 4.84 -10.63
CA LEU A 175 21.19 4.33 -9.31
C LEU A 175 22.46 3.46 -9.39
N LYS A 176 23.38 3.66 -8.42
CA LYS A 176 24.65 2.92 -8.33
C LYS A 176 24.70 2.07 -7.09
#